data_8520faabc28654554778c54d5a67fa3b
#
_entry.id   8520faabc28654554778c54d5a67fa3b
#
_cell.length_a   1.000
_cell.length_b   1.000
_cell.length_c   1.000
_cell.angle_alpha   90.00
_cell.angle_beta   90.00
_cell.angle_gamma   90.00
#
_symmetry.space_group_name_H-M   'P 1'
#
loop_
_entity.id
_entity.type
_entity.pdbx_description
1 polymer ?
#
loop_
_entity_poly.entity_id
_entity_poly.type
_entity_poly.pdbx_seq_one_letter_code
_entity_poly.pdbx_strand_id
1 'polypeptide(L)'
;VSSIAVLMPSGITDEWRARARVYVEQWYRRHFEHAELITGECPPGSEWSKGEAIADAFSRTSAEVLVLADADSFMLDPGHLRTALDLVQHAGHPFAVPHSKVYRLRADETTRIENAPELAPRLGYTARPVYEGPIGGGITVVSRSAFELVRGIDRRFLGWGGEDLAFGWALQTLAGAGPRLEGRLVHLWHPHPAPNLRGSPASEELVAKYRAARGVPRRMAAVVAGEEWIAAPPLEAPVRFRMTANRTSLRLPCGDLVKFRGSFYETSDPDEVEQIRTFAIVREERRR
;
A
#
# COMPACT_ATOMS: atom_id res chain seq x y z
N VAL A 1 22.53 -9.74 9.25
CA VAL A 1 21.42 -9.86 8.26
C VAL A 1 20.16 -9.50 9.00
N SER A 2 19.45 -8.47 8.53
CA SER A 2 18.16 -8.05 9.12
C SER A 2 17.16 -9.21 9.04
N SER A 3 16.43 -9.46 10.12
CA SER A 3 15.41 -10.51 10.16
C SER A 3 14.20 -10.13 9.30
N ILE A 4 13.60 -11.14 8.66
CA ILE A 4 12.46 -10.96 7.74
C ILE A 4 11.27 -11.74 8.30
N ALA A 5 10.09 -11.11 8.32
CA ALA A 5 8.82 -11.79 8.58
C ALA A 5 7.82 -11.56 7.43
N VAL A 6 7.15 -12.62 7.03
CA VAL A 6 6.00 -12.60 6.12
C VAL A 6 4.74 -12.57 6.97
N LEU A 7 4.00 -11.49 6.91
CA LEU A 7 2.74 -11.30 7.62
C LEU A 7 1.58 -11.53 6.64
N MET A 8 0.81 -12.57 6.91
CA MET A 8 -0.26 -13.02 6.04
C MET A 8 -1.61 -12.90 6.76
N PRO A 9 -2.52 -12.01 6.32
CA PRO A 9 -3.83 -11.91 6.94
C PRO A 9 -4.70 -13.11 6.54
N SER A 10 -5.32 -13.76 7.51
CA SER A 10 -6.20 -14.89 7.28
C SER A 10 -7.66 -14.49 7.42
N GLY A 11 -8.34 -14.36 6.26
CA GLY A 11 -9.79 -14.14 6.18
C GLY A 11 -10.45 -15.33 5.49
N ILE A 12 -10.36 -16.51 6.10
CA ILE A 12 -10.92 -17.73 5.52
C ILE A 12 -12.42 -17.71 5.67
N THR A 13 -13.12 -17.56 4.55
CA THR A 13 -14.58 -17.58 4.48
C THR A 13 -15.13 -18.76 3.67
N ASP A 14 -14.23 -19.46 2.94
CA ASP A 14 -14.59 -20.56 2.06
C ASP A 14 -13.38 -21.50 1.80
N GLU A 15 -13.65 -22.66 1.20
CA GLU A 15 -12.63 -23.66 0.89
C GLU A 15 -11.55 -23.15 -0.08
N TRP A 16 -11.89 -22.29 -1.03
CA TRP A 16 -10.92 -21.77 -2.00
C TRP A 16 -9.86 -20.90 -1.32
N ARG A 17 -10.28 -20.04 -0.40
CA ARG A 17 -9.35 -19.22 0.37
C ARG A 17 -8.48 -20.07 1.30
N ALA A 18 -9.04 -21.12 1.90
CA ALA A 18 -8.27 -22.06 2.71
C ALA A 18 -7.18 -22.76 1.88
N ARG A 19 -7.51 -23.26 0.70
CA ARG A 19 -6.56 -23.90 -0.23
C ARG A 19 -5.52 -22.91 -0.75
N ALA A 20 -5.95 -21.72 -1.16
CA ALA A 20 -5.06 -20.67 -1.64
C ALA A 20 -4.02 -20.32 -0.58
N ARG A 21 -4.42 -20.14 0.69
CA ARG A 21 -3.49 -19.91 1.80
C ARG A 21 -2.47 -21.02 1.93
N VAL A 22 -2.88 -22.28 1.94
CA VAL A 22 -1.96 -23.42 2.05
C VAL A 22 -0.94 -23.40 0.92
N TYR A 23 -1.38 -23.13 -0.31
CA TYR A 23 -0.48 -23.02 -1.48
C TYR A 23 0.54 -21.88 -1.31
N VAL A 24 0.07 -20.70 -0.91
CA VAL A 24 0.93 -19.51 -0.74
C VAL A 24 1.91 -19.72 0.42
N GLU A 25 1.49 -20.30 1.55
CA GLU A 25 2.40 -20.68 2.64
C GLU A 25 3.51 -21.62 2.17
N GLN A 26 3.17 -22.65 1.38
CA GLN A 26 4.16 -23.57 0.82
C GLN A 26 5.10 -22.87 -0.15
N TRP A 27 4.59 -21.92 -0.93
CA TRP A 27 5.41 -21.12 -1.84
C TRP A 27 6.43 -20.29 -1.05
N TYR A 28 6.04 -19.62 0.05
CA TYR A 28 6.98 -18.87 0.91
C TYR A 28 7.99 -19.79 1.57
N ARG A 29 7.58 -20.91 2.14
CA ARG A 29 8.50 -21.89 2.75
C ARG A 29 9.55 -22.41 1.78
N ARG A 30 9.18 -22.59 0.51
CA ARG A 30 10.11 -23.07 -0.55
C ARG A 30 11.11 -22.00 -0.98
N HIS A 31 10.71 -20.76 -1.05
CA HIS A 31 11.51 -19.69 -1.68
C HIS A 31 12.16 -18.73 -0.67
N PHE A 32 11.68 -18.70 0.57
CA PHE A 32 12.10 -17.80 1.65
C PHE A 32 12.15 -18.55 2.98
N GLU A 33 12.89 -19.68 3.02
CA GLU A 33 12.95 -20.61 4.17
C GLU A 33 13.45 -19.96 5.47
N HIS A 34 14.23 -18.88 5.37
CA HIS A 34 14.75 -18.16 6.54
C HIS A 34 13.82 -17.02 7.03
N ALA A 35 12.71 -16.76 6.34
CA ALA A 35 11.74 -15.80 6.80
C ALA A 35 10.76 -16.42 7.80
N GLU A 36 10.43 -15.67 8.85
CA GLU A 36 9.31 -16.03 9.72
C GLU A 36 8.02 -15.94 8.91
N LEU A 37 7.22 -17.00 8.88
CA LEU A 37 5.90 -16.98 8.23
C LEU A 37 4.82 -16.95 9.31
N ILE A 38 4.09 -15.86 9.40
CA ILE A 38 3.12 -15.59 10.46
C ILE A 38 1.77 -15.27 9.86
N THR A 39 0.80 -16.13 10.13
CA THR A 39 -0.59 -15.89 9.73
C THR A 39 -1.31 -15.17 10.86
N GLY A 40 -1.90 -14.02 10.56
CA GLY A 40 -2.66 -13.23 11.53
C GLY A 40 -4.16 -13.39 11.33
N GLU A 41 -4.91 -13.25 12.41
CA GLU A 41 -6.35 -13.45 12.46
C GLU A 41 -7.05 -12.27 13.13
N CYS A 42 -8.30 -12.03 12.77
CA CYS A 42 -9.14 -11.10 13.52
C CYS A 42 -9.58 -11.74 14.84
N PRO A 43 -9.91 -10.93 15.87
CA PRO A 43 -10.49 -11.44 17.10
C PRO A 43 -11.76 -12.28 16.82
N PRO A 44 -11.98 -13.39 17.55
CA PRO A 44 -13.16 -14.23 17.35
C PRO A 44 -14.46 -13.43 17.43
N GLY A 45 -15.33 -13.59 16.42
CA GLY A 45 -16.64 -12.94 16.38
C GLY A 45 -16.61 -11.46 15.92
N SER A 46 -15.44 -10.89 15.64
CA SER A 46 -15.34 -9.56 15.05
C SER A 46 -15.61 -9.58 13.54
N GLU A 47 -15.99 -8.43 13.01
CA GLU A 47 -16.02 -8.23 11.56
C GLU A 47 -14.60 -8.31 10.99
N TRP A 48 -14.47 -8.80 9.75
CA TRP A 48 -13.19 -8.90 9.07
C TRP A 48 -12.51 -7.54 8.91
N SER A 49 -11.24 -7.46 9.31
CA SER A 49 -10.35 -6.34 9.07
C SER A 49 -8.95 -6.84 8.73
N LYS A 50 -8.44 -6.51 7.54
CA LYS A 50 -7.05 -6.79 7.17
C LYS A 50 -6.07 -6.14 8.15
N GLY A 51 -6.40 -4.94 8.64
CA GLY A 51 -5.59 -4.23 9.62
C GLY A 51 -5.48 -4.97 10.94
N GLU A 52 -6.58 -5.53 11.47
CA GLU A 52 -6.54 -6.34 12.70
C GLU A 52 -5.73 -7.62 12.50
N ALA A 53 -5.95 -8.35 11.41
CA ALA A 53 -5.22 -9.58 11.13
C ALA A 53 -3.71 -9.32 10.96
N ILE A 54 -3.31 -8.28 10.24
CA ILE A 54 -1.89 -7.92 10.11
C ILE A 54 -1.30 -7.46 11.45
N ALA A 55 -2.06 -6.74 12.28
CA ALA A 55 -1.58 -6.32 13.61
C ALA A 55 -1.39 -7.51 14.57
N ASP A 56 -2.27 -8.51 14.50
CA ASP A 56 -2.08 -9.76 15.23
C ASP A 56 -0.79 -10.46 14.80
N ALA A 57 -0.53 -10.63 13.50
CA ALA A 57 0.71 -11.21 13.00
C ALA A 57 1.94 -10.37 13.41
N PHE A 58 1.86 -9.05 13.30
CA PHE A 58 2.94 -8.13 13.65
C PHE A 58 3.33 -8.20 15.13
N SER A 59 2.37 -8.42 16.02
CA SER A 59 2.62 -8.53 17.46
C SER A 59 3.48 -9.73 17.86
N ARG A 60 3.63 -10.70 16.96
CA ARG A 60 4.34 -11.98 17.19
C ARG A 60 5.74 -12.03 16.56
N THR A 61 6.25 -10.91 16.02
CA THR A 61 7.60 -10.85 15.45
C THR A 61 8.33 -9.59 15.87
N SER A 62 9.66 -9.67 15.91
CA SER A 62 10.56 -8.53 16.03
C SER A 62 11.34 -8.24 14.75
N ALA A 63 10.97 -8.86 13.63
CA ALA A 63 11.69 -8.74 12.36
C ALA A 63 11.76 -7.27 11.88
N GLU A 64 12.93 -6.88 11.36
CA GLU A 64 13.20 -5.51 10.89
C GLU A 64 12.58 -5.21 9.52
N VAL A 65 12.36 -6.24 8.71
CA VAL A 65 11.70 -6.14 7.40
C VAL A 65 10.49 -7.04 7.35
N LEU A 66 9.38 -6.45 6.94
CA LEU A 66 8.08 -7.09 6.87
C LEU A 66 7.66 -7.27 5.41
N VAL A 67 7.19 -8.45 5.08
CA VAL A 67 6.52 -8.74 3.81
C VAL A 67 5.02 -8.86 4.12
N LEU A 68 4.23 -7.85 3.79
CA LEU A 68 2.77 -7.95 3.88
C LEU A 68 2.30 -8.70 2.63
N ALA A 69 1.70 -9.86 2.79
CA ALA A 69 1.33 -10.74 1.69
C ALA A 69 -0.12 -11.22 1.81
N ASP A 70 -0.93 -10.97 0.78
CA ASP A 70 -2.27 -11.53 0.71
C ASP A 70 -2.19 -13.07 0.64
N ALA A 71 -3.09 -13.75 1.37
CA ALA A 71 -3.08 -15.20 1.53
C ALA A 71 -3.46 -15.99 0.26
N ASP A 72 -3.75 -15.30 -0.83
CA ASP A 72 -4.12 -15.84 -2.13
C ASP A 72 -3.21 -15.37 -3.27
N SER A 73 -2.07 -14.75 -2.92
CA SER A 73 -1.20 -14.12 -3.90
C SER A 73 0.26 -14.51 -3.72
N PHE A 74 0.97 -14.74 -4.83
CA PHE A 74 2.39 -15.06 -4.84
C PHE A 74 3.09 -14.45 -6.07
N MET A 75 4.42 -14.31 -6.00
CA MET A 75 5.21 -13.84 -7.14
C MET A 75 5.47 -14.96 -8.12
N LEU A 76 5.19 -14.74 -9.42
CA LEU A 76 5.51 -15.72 -10.47
C LEU A 76 7.03 -15.99 -10.52
N ASP A 77 7.83 -14.95 -10.32
CA ASP A 77 9.27 -15.03 -10.16
C ASP A 77 9.66 -14.48 -8.78
N PRO A 78 10.16 -15.36 -7.86
CA PRO A 78 10.57 -14.94 -6.53
C PRO A 78 11.77 -13.96 -6.53
N GLY A 79 12.49 -13.84 -7.63
CA GLY A 79 13.59 -12.89 -7.79
C GLY A 79 13.16 -11.43 -7.58
N HIS A 80 11.97 -11.05 -8.04
CA HIS A 80 11.46 -9.69 -7.80
C HIS A 80 11.18 -9.40 -6.32
N LEU A 81 10.72 -10.40 -5.56
CA LEU A 81 10.55 -10.22 -4.11
C LEU A 81 11.91 -10.13 -3.39
N ARG A 82 12.92 -10.91 -3.81
CA ARG A 82 14.30 -10.77 -3.29
C ARG A 82 14.85 -9.36 -3.57
N THR A 83 14.68 -8.85 -4.79
CA THR A 83 15.08 -7.48 -5.12
C THR A 83 14.34 -6.45 -4.26
N ALA A 84 13.04 -6.61 -4.01
CA ALA A 84 12.30 -5.70 -3.15
C ALA A 84 12.79 -5.74 -1.69
N LEU A 85 13.15 -6.93 -1.19
CA LEU A 85 13.78 -7.10 0.12
C LEU A 85 15.13 -6.36 0.19
N ASP A 86 15.99 -6.52 -0.81
CA ASP A 86 17.29 -5.85 -0.89
C ASP A 86 17.15 -4.32 -0.89
N LEU A 87 16.16 -3.80 -1.62
CA LEU A 87 15.88 -2.35 -1.67
C LEU A 87 15.50 -1.79 -0.29
N VAL A 88 14.75 -2.54 0.49
CA VAL A 88 14.36 -2.10 1.85
C VAL A 88 15.48 -2.35 2.86
N GLN A 89 16.15 -3.52 2.83
CA GLN A 89 17.18 -3.90 3.79
C GLN A 89 18.49 -3.12 3.61
N HIS A 90 18.91 -2.88 2.37
CA HIS A 90 20.26 -2.41 2.06
C HIS A 90 20.29 -1.06 1.36
N ALA A 91 19.28 -0.72 0.57
CA ALA A 91 19.23 0.57 -0.11
C ALA A 91 18.45 1.65 0.66
N GLY A 92 17.87 1.33 1.82
CA GLY A 92 17.23 2.28 2.73
C GLY A 92 15.86 2.78 2.26
N HIS A 93 15.21 2.10 1.30
CA HIS A 93 13.85 2.45 0.93
C HIS A 93 12.87 2.10 2.07
N PRO A 94 11.90 2.96 2.40
CA PRO A 94 10.93 2.68 3.47
C PRO A 94 10.03 1.50 3.13
N PHE A 95 9.74 1.31 1.85
CA PHE A 95 8.99 0.17 1.31
C PHE A 95 9.36 -0.07 -0.16
N ALA A 96 9.01 -1.25 -0.66
CA ALA A 96 9.10 -1.60 -2.08
C ALA A 96 7.95 -2.51 -2.48
N VAL A 97 7.46 -2.37 -3.72
CA VAL A 97 6.41 -3.24 -4.27
C VAL A 97 7.02 -4.13 -5.35
N PRO A 98 7.03 -5.45 -5.18
CA PRO A 98 7.73 -6.35 -6.10
C PRO A 98 7.05 -6.57 -7.45
N HIS A 99 5.86 -5.98 -7.69
CA HIS A 99 5.06 -6.24 -8.89
C HIS A 99 4.43 -4.96 -9.46
N SER A 100 4.25 -4.97 -10.78
CA SER A 100 3.49 -3.96 -11.54
C SER A 100 2.32 -4.57 -12.30
N LYS A 101 2.20 -5.90 -12.35
CA LYS A 101 1.13 -6.63 -13.04
C LYS A 101 0.55 -7.69 -12.13
N VAL A 102 -0.78 -7.84 -12.18
CA VAL A 102 -1.52 -8.89 -11.46
C VAL A 102 -2.18 -9.82 -12.48
N TYR A 103 -1.91 -11.10 -12.34
CA TYR A 103 -2.51 -12.18 -13.13
C TYR A 103 -3.56 -12.88 -12.27
N ARG A 104 -4.83 -12.51 -12.44
CA ARG A 104 -5.94 -13.16 -11.74
C ARG A 104 -6.34 -14.42 -12.47
N LEU A 105 -6.18 -15.53 -11.79
CA LEU A 105 -6.53 -16.83 -12.31
C LEU A 105 -8.04 -17.08 -12.29
N ARG A 106 -8.47 -18.03 -13.11
CA ARG A 106 -9.78 -18.65 -13.02
C ARG A 106 -9.74 -19.87 -12.08
N ALA A 107 -10.89 -20.39 -11.71
CA ALA A 107 -11.00 -21.55 -10.83
C ALA A 107 -10.25 -22.78 -11.36
N ASP A 108 -10.40 -23.08 -12.67
CA ASP A 108 -9.71 -24.19 -13.32
C ASP A 108 -8.18 -24.01 -13.35
N GLU A 109 -7.69 -22.81 -13.60
CA GLU A 109 -6.27 -22.47 -13.59
C GLU A 109 -5.68 -22.58 -12.17
N THR A 110 -6.41 -22.11 -11.17
CA THR A 110 -6.02 -22.22 -9.75
C THR A 110 -5.88 -23.68 -9.35
N THR A 111 -6.88 -24.52 -9.64
CA THR A 111 -6.83 -25.97 -9.35
C THR A 111 -5.64 -26.64 -10.05
N ARG A 112 -5.33 -26.25 -11.29
CA ARG A 112 -4.17 -26.81 -12.01
C ARG A 112 -2.86 -26.46 -11.36
N ILE A 113 -2.68 -25.22 -10.90
CA ILE A 113 -1.45 -24.79 -10.20
C ILE A 113 -1.32 -25.44 -8.83
N GLU A 114 -2.40 -25.57 -8.08
CA GLU A 114 -2.39 -26.24 -6.77
C GLU A 114 -1.95 -27.70 -6.87
N ASN A 115 -2.36 -28.41 -7.93
CA ASN A 115 -1.99 -29.80 -8.17
C ASN A 115 -0.62 -29.99 -8.83
N ALA A 116 -0.13 -28.96 -9.54
CA ALA A 116 1.13 -29.00 -10.28
C ALA A 116 1.79 -27.61 -10.30
N PRO A 117 2.43 -27.20 -9.18
CA PRO A 117 2.99 -25.86 -9.01
C PRO A 117 4.02 -25.47 -10.08
N GLU A 118 4.72 -26.43 -10.66
CA GLU A 118 5.69 -26.23 -11.74
C GLU A 118 5.06 -25.73 -13.05
N LEU A 119 3.74 -25.83 -13.20
CA LEU A 119 3.02 -25.30 -14.36
C LEU A 119 2.83 -23.80 -14.29
N ALA A 120 2.94 -23.17 -13.12
CA ALA A 120 2.70 -21.73 -12.96
C ALA A 120 3.45 -20.87 -13.99
N PRO A 121 4.75 -21.07 -14.27
CA PRO A 121 5.46 -20.30 -15.27
C PRO A 121 5.02 -20.53 -16.73
N ARG A 122 4.27 -21.60 -16.99
CA ARG A 122 3.88 -22.06 -18.33
C ARG A 122 2.44 -21.73 -18.70
N LEU A 123 1.66 -21.21 -17.78
CA LEU A 123 0.27 -20.81 -18.06
C LEU A 123 0.22 -19.52 -18.88
N GLY A 124 -0.72 -19.45 -19.80
CA GLY A 124 -1.03 -18.24 -20.55
C GLY A 124 -1.79 -17.24 -19.68
N TYR A 125 -1.07 -16.30 -19.08
CA TYR A 125 -1.67 -15.32 -18.19
C TYR A 125 -2.24 -14.12 -18.94
N THR A 126 -3.44 -13.70 -18.58
CA THR A 126 -3.98 -12.40 -18.95
C THR A 126 -3.64 -11.38 -17.85
N ALA A 127 -2.77 -10.43 -18.17
CA ALA A 127 -2.43 -9.35 -17.25
C ALA A 127 -3.65 -8.48 -16.95
N ARG A 128 -3.83 -8.16 -15.69
CA ARG A 128 -4.81 -7.17 -15.22
C ARG A 128 -4.06 -5.98 -14.64
N PRO A 129 -4.65 -4.77 -14.70
CA PRO A 129 -4.08 -3.64 -13.98
C PRO A 129 -3.96 -3.96 -12.48
N VAL A 130 -2.91 -3.46 -11.85
CA VAL A 130 -2.83 -3.41 -10.39
C VAL A 130 -3.94 -2.52 -9.85
N TYR A 131 -4.30 -2.69 -8.58
CA TYR A 131 -5.17 -1.74 -7.90
C TYR A 131 -4.53 -0.36 -7.88
N GLU A 132 -5.34 0.68 -7.73
CA GLU A 132 -4.87 2.04 -7.59
C GLU A 132 -3.96 2.23 -6.36
N GLY A 133 -3.20 3.31 -6.39
CA GLY A 133 -2.37 3.72 -5.27
C GLY A 133 -0.93 3.20 -5.29
N PRO A 134 -0.13 3.61 -4.31
CA PRO A 134 1.31 3.36 -4.29
C PRO A 134 1.68 1.88 -4.18
N ILE A 135 0.90 1.08 -3.45
CA ILE A 135 1.18 -0.35 -3.23
C ILE A 135 0.34 -1.28 -4.12
N GLY A 136 -0.93 -0.97 -4.38
CA GLY A 136 -1.80 -1.71 -5.30
C GLY A 136 -2.25 -3.09 -4.80
N GLY A 137 -2.16 -3.38 -3.50
CA GLY A 137 -2.53 -4.68 -2.90
C GLY A 137 -1.56 -5.82 -3.25
N GLY A 138 -1.83 -7.00 -2.75
CA GLY A 138 -1.06 -8.21 -3.00
C GLY A 138 0.16 -8.36 -2.10
N ILE A 139 1.35 -7.97 -2.57
CA ILE A 139 2.60 -8.10 -1.81
C ILE A 139 3.30 -6.74 -1.70
N THR A 140 3.65 -6.35 -0.48
CA THR A 140 4.44 -5.14 -0.19
C THR A 140 5.53 -5.48 0.82
N VAL A 141 6.76 -5.08 0.52
CA VAL A 141 7.88 -5.14 1.48
C VAL A 141 7.99 -3.78 2.14
N VAL A 142 8.08 -3.74 3.47
CA VAL A 142 8.15 -2.51 4.25
C VAL A 142 9.13 -2.66 5.42
N SER A 143 9.91 -1.63 5.74
CA SER A 143 10.73 -1.62 6.95
C SER A 143 9.82 -1.53 8.19
N ARG A 144 10.23 -2.16 9.29
CA ARG A 144 9.51 -2.06 10.57
C ARG A 144 9.27 -0.61 10.96
N SER A 145 10.30 0.23 10.86
CA SER A 145 10.20 1.64 11.21
C SER A 145 9.17 2.41 10.39
N ALA A 146 9.08 2.14 9.08
CA ALA A 146 8.06 2.75 8.23
C ALA A 146 6.65 2.21 8.54
N PHE A 147 6.53 0.90 8.82
CA PHE A 147 5.27 0.29 9.24
C PHE A 147 4.75 0.88 10.55
N GLU A 148 5.62 1.03 11.55
CA GLU A 148 5.29 1.62 12.85
C GLU A 148 4.98 3.13 12.73
N LEU A 149 5.70 3.86 11.89
CA LEU A 149 5.46 5.29 11.64
C LEU A 149 4.05 5.54 11.13
N VAL A 150 3.53 4.68 10.26
CA VAL A 150 2.16 4.77 9.75
C VAL A 150 1.14 3.98 10.59
N ARG A 151 1.55 3.43 11.74
CA ARG A 151 0.75 2.59 12.66
C ARG A 151 0.15 1.35 12.00
N GLY A 152 0.82 0.82 10.97
CA GLY A 152 0.39 -0.36 10.22
C GLY A 152 -0.79 -0.09 9.28
N ILE A 153 -1.48 -1.16 8.88
CA ILE A 153 -2.74 -1.06 8.13
C ILE A 153 -3.84 -0.64 9.09
N ASP A 154 -4.60 0.36 8.71
CA ASP A 154 -5.63 0.94 9.57
C ASP A 154 -6.76 -0.05 9.87
N ARG A 155 -6.94 -0.39 11.15
CA ARG A 155 -7.91 -1.36 11.65
C ARG A 155 -9.36 -0.91 11.56
N ARG A 156 -9.59 0.40 11.32
CA ARG A 156 -10.94 0.96 11.12
C ARG A 156 -11.57 0.57 9.79
N PHE A 157 -10.77 0.05 8.85
CA PHE A 157 -11.33 -0.56 7.63
C PHE A 157 -11.92 -1.92 7.95
N LEU A 158 -13.24 -2.03 7.78
CA LEU A 158 -14.00 -3.25 7.96
C LEU A 158 -14.47 -3.78 6.59
N GLY A 159 -14.48 -5.10 6.43
CA GLY A 159 -14.75 -5.74 5.15
C GLY A 159 -13.58 -5.63 4.16
N TRP A 160 -13.89 -5.44 2.89
CA TRP A 160 -12.91 -5.36 1.82
C TRP A 160 -12.91 -3.99 1.13
N GLY A 161 -11.74 -3.40 1.00
CA GLY A 161 -11.47 -2.26 0.12
C GLY A 161 -11.11 -0.97 0.84
N GLY A 162 -10.13 -0.29 0.25
CA GLY A 162 -9.64 1.01 0.71
C GLY A 162 -8.42 0.95 1.63
N GLU A 163 -8.21 -0.15 2.36
CA GLU A 163 -7.13 -0.30 3.34
C GLU A 163 -5.74 -0.24 2.71
N ASP A 164 -5.53 -0.96 1.60
CA ASP A 164 -4.25 -0.94 0.87
C ASP A 164 -3.95 0.43 0.28
N LEU A 165 -5.00 1.10 -0.21
CA LEU A 165 -4.90 2.43 -0.79
C LEU A 165 -4.50 3.45 0.29
N ALA A 166 -5.17 3.42 1.44
CA ALA A 166 -4.90 4.27 2.60
C ALA A 166 -3.48 4.04 3.14
N PHE A 167 -3.09 2.78 3.34
CA PHE A 167 -1.76 2.39 3.80
C PHE A 167 -0.66 2.87 2.85
N GLY A 168 -0.84 2.68 1.54
CA GLY A 168 0.11 3.16 0.56
C GLY A 168 0.26 4.68 0.55
N TRP A 169 -0.82 5.44 0.70
CA TRP A 169 -0.76 6.89 0.80
C TRP A 169 -0.10 7.36 2.10
N ALA A 170 -0.35 6.66 3.21
CA ALA A 170 0.30 6.96 4.48
C ALA A 170 1.81 6.73 4.39
N LEU A 171 2.25 5.57 3.87
CA LEU A 171 3.67 5.27 3.64
C LEU A 171 4.32 6.35 2.77
N GLN A 172 3.73 6.65 1.61
CA GLN A 172 4.29 7.61 0.68
C GLN A 172 4.38 9.03 1.29
N THR A 173 3.41 9.41 2.12
CA THR A 173 3.36 10.76 2.71
C THR A 173 4.27 10.89 3.93
N LEU A 174 4.34 9.89 4.81
CA LEU A 174 5.06 9.96 6.08
C LEU A 174 6.47 9.37 6.02
N ALA A 175 6.64 8.27 5.28
CA ALA A 175 7.92 7.57 5.21
C ALA A 175 8.71 7.88 3.92
N GLY A 176 8.05 8.39 2.89
CA GLY A 176 8.66 8.70 1.60
C GLY A 176 8.30 7.72 0.49
N ALA A 177 8.84 7.96 -0.71
CA ALA A 177 8.54 7.15 -1.88
C ALA A 177 9.23 5.77 -1.82
N GLY A 178 8.52 4.74 -2.24
CA GLY A 178 9.05 3.40 -2.44
C GLY A 178 9.00 2.98 -3.91
N PRO A 179 9.99 2.21 -4.39
CA PRO A 179 10.02 1.71 -5.76
C PRO A 179 8.97 0.63 -6.00
N ARG A 180 8.47 0.60 -7.24
CA ARG A 180 7.66 -0.49 -7.78
C ARG A 180 8.43 -1.22 -8.87
N LEU A 181 8.57 -2.54 -8.74
CA LEU A 181 9.28 -3.38 -9.71
C LEU A 181 8.33 -3.91 -10.79
N GLU A 182 8.89 -4.29 -11.93
CA GLU A 182 8.15 -4.84 -13.08
C GLU A 182 7.81 -6.34 -12.93
N GLY A 183 7.64 -6.80 -11.69
CA GLY A 183 7.29 -8.17 -11.38
C GLY A 183 5.83 -8.52 -11.71
N ARG A 184 5.55 -9.80 -11.67
CA ARG A 184 4.25 -10.40 -11.95
C ARG A 184 3.73 -11.09 -10.70
N LEU A 185 2.60 -10.57 -10.16
CA LEU A 185 1.86 -11.18 -9.07
C LEU A 185 0.82 -12.13 -9.67
N VAL A 186 0.70 -13.31 -9.12
CA VAL A 186 -0.37 -14.27 -9.43
C VAL A 186 -1.36 -14.23 -8.27
N HIS A 187 -2.62 -14.04 -8.59
CA HIS A 187 -3.73 -14.05 -7.64
C HIS A 187 -4.59 -15.28 -7.92
N LEU A 188 -4.63 -16.20 -6.97
CA LEU A 188 -5.43 -17.41 -7.03
C LEU A 188 -6.92 -17.07 -6.97
N TRP A 189 -7.72 -17.87 -7.69
CA TRP A 189 -9.14 -17.63 -7.72
C TRP A 189 -9.82 -18.01 -6.40
N HIS A 190 -10.74 -17.18 -6.00
CA HIS A 190 -11.70 -17.44 -4.94
C HIS A 190 -13.01 -16.69 -5.25
N PRO A 191 -14.17 -17.10 -4.69
CA PRO A 191 -15.41 -16.36 -4.81
C PRO A 191 -15.25 -14.91 -4.37
N HIS A 192 -15.88 -14.00 -5.08
CA HIS A 192 -15.94 -12.62 -4.64
C HIS A 192 -16.71 -12.51 -3.33
N PRO A 193 -16.29 -11.64 -2.41
CA PRO A 193 -17.10 -11.36 -1.22
C PRO A 193 -18.48 -10.84 -1.63
N ALA A 194 -19.47 -11.14 -0.82
CA ALA A 194 -20.83 -10.64 -1.02
C ALA A 194 -20.84 -9.10 -1.15
N PRO A 195 -21.74 -8.52 -1.93
CA PRO A 195 -21.76 -7.08 -2.19
C PRO A 195 -21.80 -6.21 -0.91
N ASN A 196 -22.48 -6.69 0.13
CA ASN A 196 -22.57 -6.01 1.44
C ASN A 196 -21.26 -6.03 2.25
N LEU A 197 -20.27 -6.81 1.84
CA LEU A 197 -18.94 -6.85 2.45
C LEU A 197 -17.92 -5.97 1.68
N ARG A 198 -18.35 -5.30 0.62
CA ARG A 198 -17.52 -4.38 -0.16
C ARG A 198 -17.78 -2.96 0.30
N GLY A 199 -16.74 -2.28 0.81
CA GLY A 199 -16.75 -0.86 1.10
C GLY A 199 -17.96 -0.40 1.92
N SER A 200 -17.83 -0.35 3.23
CA SER A 200 -18.86 0.30 4.04
C SER A 200 -18.81 1.82 3.81
N PRO A 201 -19.91 2.58 4.03
CA PRO A 201 -19.87 4.04 4.00
C PRO A 201 -18.78 4.62 4.90
N ALA A 202 -18.50 3.99 6.06
CA ALA A 202 -17.43 4.39 6.97
C ALA A 202 -16.04 4.18 6.34
N SER A 203 -15.83 3.09 5.61
CA SER A 203 -14.59 2.84 4.88
C SER A 203 -14.39 3.84 3.74
N GLU A 204 -15.45 4.19 3.01
CA GLU A 204 -15.40 5.22 1.96
C GLU A 204 -15.05 6.60 2.52
N GLU A 205 -15.66 7.00 3.64
CA GLU A 205 -15.33 8.24 4.34
C GLU A 205 -13.87 8.24 4.80
N LEU A 206 -13.39 7.12 5.35
CA LEU A 206 -12.01 6.99 5.79
C LEU A 206 -11.03 7.09 4.62
N VAL A 207 -11.31 6.45 3.47
CA VAL A 207 -10.53 6.61 2.23
C VAL A 207 -10.49 8.08 1.80
N ALA A 208 -11.60 8.81 1.90
CA ALA A 208 -11.65 10.24 1.55
C ALA A 208 -10.74 11.07 2.47
N LYS A 209 -10.71 10.78 3.78
CA LYS A 209 -9.80 11.43 4.75
C LYS A 209 -8.34 11.19 4.39
N TYR A 210 -7.96 9.94 4.10
CA TYR A 210 -6.60 9.59 3.64
C TYR A 210 -6.24 10.29 2.33
N ARG A 211 -7.17 10.30 1.36
CA ARG A 211 -6.96 10.98 0.06
C ARG A 211 -6.69 12.47 0.25
N ALA A 212 -7.48 13.13 1.08
CA ALA A 212 -7.33 14.56 1.38
C ALA A 212 -6.04 14.89 2.14
N ALA A 213 -5.44 13.92 2.86
CA ALA A 213 -4.20 14.08 3.61
C ALA A 213 -2.93 13.79 2.79
N ARG A 214 -3.06 13.33 1.53
CA ARG A 214 -1.90 12.99 0.69
C ARG A 214 -0.96 14.17 0.49
N GLY A 215 0.34 13.94 0.74
CA GLY A 215 1.37 14.97 0.59
C GLY A 215 1.37 16.04 1.69
N VAL A 216 0.56 15.89 2.75
CA VAL A 216 0.53 16.78 3.91
C VAL A 216 0.84 15.94 5.17
N PRO A 217 2.12 15.80 5.57
CA PRO A 217 2.54 14.89 6.64
C PRO A 217 1.79 15.10 7.96
N ARG A 218 1.61 16.33 8.41
CA ARG A 218 0.89 16.63 9.66
C ARG A 218 -0.58 16.18 9.61
N ARG A 219 -1.25 16.37 8.47
CA ARG A 219 -2.63 15.91 8.27
C ARG A 219 -2.71 14.40 8.18
N MET A 220 -1.77 13.78 7.47
CA MET A 220 -1.70 12.32 7.38
C MET A 220 -1.45 11.69 8.74
N ALA A 221 -0.57 12.25 9.56
CA ALA A 221 -0.31 11.79 10.91
C ALA A 221 -1.58 11.82 11.78
N ALA A 222 -2.37 12.90 11.72
CA ALA A 222 -3.66 12.99 12.43
C ALA A 222 -4.64 11.91 11.94
N VAL A 223 -4.80 11.72 10.62
CA VAL A 223 -5.69 10.68 10.06
C VAL A 223 -5.27 9.28 10.53
N VAL A 224 -3.97 8.96 10.46
CA VAL A 224 -3.40 7.68 10.92
C VAL A 224 -3.63 7.50 12.43
N ALA A 225 -3.52 8.57 13.21
CA ALA A 225 -3.77 8.54 14.66
C ALA A 225 -5.25 8.36 15.03
N GLY A 226 -6.17 8.56 14.08
CA GLY A 226 -7.61 8.61 14.35
C GLY A 226 -8.05 9.92 15.00
N GLU A 227 -7.23 10.95 14.89
CA GLU A 227 -7.49 12.28 15.44
C GLU A 227 -8.26 13.15 14.44
N GLU A 228 -9.05 14.09 14.98
CA GLU A 228 -9.69 15.09 14.14
C GLU A 228 -8.63 16.05 13.59
N TRP A 229 -8.66 16.27 12.28
CA TRP A 229 -7.79 17.25 11.65
C TRP A 229 -8.36 18.66 11.83
N ILE A 230 -7.61 19.49 12.54
CA ILE A 230 -7.88 20.91 12.62
C ILE A 230 -6.95 21.63 11.64
N ALA A 231 -7.53 22.27 10.63
CA ALA A 231 -6.78 23.03 9.64
C ALA A 231 -5.95 24.12 10.32
N ALA A 232 -4.68 24.24 9.95
CA ALA A 232 -3.88 25.36 10.43
C ALA A 232 -4.46 26.68 9.85
N PRO A 233 -4.37 27.78 10.61
CA PRO A 233 -4.80 29.07 10.09
C PRO A 233 -3.99 29.43 8.84
N PRO A 234 -4.57 30.20 7.91
CA PRO A 234 -3.84 30.71 6.76
C PRO A 234 -2.55 31.42 7.17
N LEU A 235 -1.53 31.32 6.36
CA LEU A 235 -0.28 32.04 6.59
C LEU A 235 -0.53 33.56 6.57
N GLU A 236 0.15 34.32 7.44
CA GLU A 236 0.05 35.78 7.51
C GLU A 236 0.39 36.47 6.18
N ALA A 237 1.31 35.88 5.42
CA ALA A 237 1.63 36.32 4.07
C ALA A 237 1.59 35.17 3.09
N PRO A 238 1.01 35.34 1.88
CA PRO A 238 0.99 34.30 0.88
C PRO A 238 2.39 33.95 0.41
N VAL A 239 2.61 32.64 0.22
CA VAL A 239 3.83 32.11 -0.39
C VAL A 239 3.67 32.13 -1.90
N ARG A 240 4.68 32.64 -2.60
CA ARG A 240 4.72 32.71 -4.05
C ARG A 240 5.58 31.61 -4.62
N PHE A 241 5.03 30.91 -5.58
CA PHE A 241 5.70 29.83 -6.30
C PHE A 241 5.86 30.19 -7.78
N ARG A 242 7.01 29.84 -8.34
CA ARG A 242 7.28 29.97 -9.76
C ARG A 242 7.38 28.61 -10.43
N MET A 243 6.65 28.40 -11.51
CA MET A 243 6.79 27.24 -12.37
C MET A 243 8.03 27.34 -13.21
N THR A 244 8.90 26.34 -13.19
CA THR A 244 10.16 26.29 -13.96
C THR A 244 10.01 25.49 -15.26
N ALA A 245 8.87 24.80 -15.45
CA ALA A 245 8.55 24.06 -16.66
C ALA A 245 7.46 24.78 -17.46
N ASN A 246 7.33 24.48 -18.74
CA ASN A 246 6.29 25.05 -19.61
C ASN A 246 4.91 24.37 -19.33
N ARG A 247 4.37 24.61 -18.13
CA ARG A 247 3.06 24.12 -17.66
C ARG A 247 2.31 25.27 -17.00
N THR A 248 0.98 25.24 -17.15
CA THR A 248 0.09 26.25 -16.56
C THR A 248 -0.71 25.74 -15.36
N SER A 249 -0.55 24.49 -15.02
CA SER A 249 -1.23 23.88 -13.88
C SER A 249 -0.43 22.74 -13.26
N LEU A 250 -0.73 22.45 -12.01
CA LEU A 250 -0.13 21.40 -11.22
C LEU A 250 -1.23 20.65 -10.47
N ARG A 251 -1.24 19.32 -10.57
CA ARG A 251 -2.14 18.49 -9.75
C ARG A 251 -1.43 18.12 -8.45
N LEU A 252 -1.98 18.55 -7.34
CA LEU A 252 -1.44 18.28 -6.01
C LEU A 252 -1.63 16.79 -5.64
N PRO A 253 -0.85 16.25 -4.70
CA PRO A 253 -1.01 14.88 -4.20
C PRO A 253 -2.42 14.57 -3.69
N CYS A 254 -3.11 15.52 -3.06
CA CYS A 254 -4.52 15.39 -2.62
C CYS A 254 -5.50 15.22 -3.80
N GLY A 255 -5.09 15.59 -5.01
CA GLY A 255 -5.90 15.54 -6.24
C GLY A 255 -6.36 16.90 -6.76
N ASP A 256 -6.22 17.95 -5.97
CA ASP A 256 -6.60 19.31 -6.37
C ASP A 256 -5.71 19.83 -7.50
N LEU A 257 -6.30 20.72 -8.32
CA LEU A 257 -5.62 21.32 -9.45
C LEU A 257 -5.36 22.79 -9.17
N VAL A 258 -4.10 23.16 -8.96
CA VAL A 258 -3.70 24.56 -8.89
C VAL A 258 -3.31 25.08 -10.26
N LYS A 259 -3.77 26.30 -10.60
CA LYS A 259 -3.51 26.94 -11.90
C LYS A 259 -2.56 28.11 -11.70
N PHE A 260 -1.47 28.11 -12.43
CA PHE A 260 -0.49 29.20 -12.46
C PHE A 260 -0.95 30.29 -13.40
N ARG A 261 -0.93 31.55 -12.95
CA ARG A 261 -1.16 32.72 -13.80
C ARG A 261 0.18 33.18 -14.37
N GLY A 262 0.36 32.97 -15.67
CA GLY A 262 1.70 33.03 -16.26
C GLY A 262 2.56 31.91 -15.66
N SER A 263 3.68 32.30 -15.04
CA SER A 263 4.56 31.34 -14.36
C SER A 263 4.38 31.31 -12.82
N PHE A 264 3.37 32.03 -12.26
CA PHE A 264 3.28 32.24 -10.82
C PHE A 264 1.98 31.72 -10.22
N TYR A 265 2.08 31.27 -8.99
CA TYR A 265 0.97 30.90 -8.09
C TYR A 265 1.26 31.42 -6.69
N GLU A 266 0.26 32.00 -6.03
CA GLU A 266 0.36 32.43 -4.64
C GLU A 266 -0.74 31.78 -3.81
N THR A 267 -0.40 31.31 -2.62
CA THR A 267 -1.35 30.75 -1.66
C THR A 267 -0.94 31.08 -0.21
N SER A 268 -1.93 31.27 0.63
CA SER A 268 -1.78 31.37 2.09
C SER A 268 -2.21 30.07 2.78
N ASP A 269 -2.65 29.07 2.02
CA ASP A 269 -3.01 27.77 2.56
C ASP A 269 -1.73 26.97 2.87
N PRO A 270 -1.45 26.67 4.15
CA PRO A 270 -0.26 25.96 4.55
C PRO A 270 -0.21 24.53 4.00
N ASP A 271 -1.35 23.87 3.76
CA ASP A 271 -1.40 22.52 3.21
C ASP A 271 -1.06 22.51 1.70
N GLU A 272 -1.54 23.53 0.96
CA GLU A 272 -1.12 23.72 -0.44
C GLU A 272 0.38 24.04 -0.55
N VAL A 273 0.89 24.93 0.32
CA VAL A 273 2.33 25.26 0.38
C VAL A 273 3.17 24.01 0.57
N GLU A 274 2.80 23.15 1.54
CA GLU A 274 3.52 21.93 1.82
C GLU A 274 3.51 20.98 0.63
N GLN A 275 2.35 20.80 -0.02
CA GLN A 275 2.22 19.94 -1.20
C GLN A 275 2.99 20.48 -2.42
N ILE A 276 2.92 21.79 -2.68
CA ILE A 276 3.60 22.40 -3.85
C ILE A 276 5.13 22.26 -3.72
N ARG A 277 5.68 22.36 -2.51
CA ARG A 277 7.12 22.18 -2.23
C ARG A 277 7.67 20.81 -2.64
N THR A 278 6.82 19.80 -2.76
CA THR A 278 7.26 18.45 -3.18
C THR A 278 7.62 18.36 -4.68
N PHE A 279 7.29 19.36 -5.48
CA PHE A 279 7.50 19.33 -6.93
C PHE A 279 8.81 20.00 -7.36
N ALA A 280 9.72 19.23 -7.96
CA ALA A 280 11.01 19.74 -8.44
C ALA A 280 10.91 20.84 -9.53
N ILE A 281 9.76 20.89 -10.24
CA ILE A 281 9.48 21.89 -11.31
C ILE A 281 8.92 23.21 -10.79
N VAL A 282 8.82 23.38 -9.47
CA VAL A 282 8.34 24.60 -8.84
C VAL A 282 9.38 25.12 -7.88
N ARG A 283 9.56 26.44 -7.85
CA ARG A 283 10.45 27.14 -6.90
C ARG A 283 9.66 28.14 -6.10
N GLU A 284 9.89 28.15 -4.80
CA GLU A 284 9.40 29.18 -3.92
C GLU A 284 10.22 30.47 -4.12
N GLU A 285 9.53 31.58 -4.31
CA GLU A 285 10.17 32.89 -4.42
C GLU A 285 10.10 33.63 -3.07
N ARG A 286 11.25 34.03 -2.58
CA ARG A 286 11.30 34.94 -1.42
C ARG A 286 10.88 36.32 -1.90
N ARG A 287 9.89 36.95 -1.25
CA ARG A 287 9.67 38.39 -1.41
C ARG A 287 10.93 39.11 -0.97
N ARG A 288 11.50 39.90 -1.88
CA ARG A 288 12.58 40.85 -1.55
C ARG A 288 12.00 42.00 -0.78
#